data_002298d4e8b2e52899abc71889beb3d9
#
_entry.id   002298d4e8b2e52899abc71889beb3d9
#
_cell.length_a   1.000
_cell.length_b   1.000
_cell.length_c   1.000
_cell.angle_alpha   90.00
_cell.angle_beta   90.00
_cell.angle_gamma   90.00
#
_symmetry.space_group_name_H-M   'P 1'
#
loop_
_entity.id
_entity.type
_entity.pdbx_description
1 polymer ?
#
loop_
_entity_poly.entity_id
_entity_poly.type
_entity_poly.pdbx_seq_one_letter_code
_entity_poly.pdbx_strand_id
1 'polypeptide(L)'
;IPLENEKSKVVLQMGHQINYGAPVDQSIKLSGAKVQLIGSAAQCETYHLRNSLDQDVICGLYVISHHTVRENELPLDLFVNICHEHNVPVIVDMASEYDLTHPIKLGADLVIYSGHKFLSGVTSGIVAGKKQYIKNVHLQNRGIGRHMKVGKEGIAGAISALECWMTRDHEFEKNKETQIIKKWKNDLFDLKGIETSEHEDWTGNPI
;
A
#
# COMPACT_ATOMS: atom_id res chain seq x y z
N ILE A 1 -14.10 -0.27 -21.48
CA ILE A 1 -13.12 -1.12 -20.85
C ILE A 1 -13.73 -2.51 -20.76
N PRO A 2 -13.26 -3.47 -21.47
CA PRO A 2 -12.14 -4.31 -21.03
C PRO A 2 -10.83 -3.82 -21.64
N LEU A 3 -9.71 -4.20 -21.01
CA LEU A 3 -8.39 -4.03 -21.61
C LEU A 3 -8.32 -4.95 -22.84
N GLU A 4 -8.36 -4.36 -24.02
CA GLU A 4 -8.23 -5.08 -25.30
C GLU A 4 -6.75 -5.25 -25.71
N ASN A 5 -5.83 -4.92 -24.81
CA ASN A 5 -4.40 -4.98 -25.03
C ASN A 5 -3.84 -6.38 -24.72
N GLU A 6 -2.76 -6.72 -25.36
CA GLU A 6 -2.00 -7.96 -25.13
C GLU A 6 -1.57 -8.09 -23.66
N LYS A 7 -1.14 -6.99 -23.03
CA LYS A 7 -0.78 -6.94 -21.61
C LYS A 7 -2.01 -6.75 -20.74
N SER A 8 -2.24 -7.66 -19.82
CA SER A 8 -3.44 -7.63 -18.96
C SER A 8 -3.22 -8.16 -17.54
N LYS A 9 -2.01 -8.60 -17.19
CA LYS A 9 -1.74 -9.24 -15.89
C LYS A 9 -1.17 -8.25 -14.87
N VAL A 10 -1.64 -8.35 -13.64
CA VAL A 10 -1.06 -7.71 -12.46
C VAL A 10 -0.55 -8.82 -11.55
N VAL A 11 0.74 -8.79 -11.24
CA VAL A 11 1.39 -9.77 -10.36
C VAL A 11 1.24 -9.32 -8.90
N LEU A 12 0.78 -10.24 -8.05
CA LEU A 12 0.52 -10.00 -6.63
C LEU A 12 0.99 -11.20 -5.80
N GLN A 13 1.76 -10.98 -4.74
CA GLN A 13 2.08 -12.03 -3.77
C GLN A 13 0.80 -12.55 -3.12
N MET A 14 0.66 -13.85 -2.92
CA MET A 14 -0.57 -14.42 -2.35
C MET A 14 -0.83 -13.93 -0.91
N GLY A 15 0.21 -13.72 -0.12
CA GLY A 15 0.12 -13.14 1.22
C GLY A 15 -0.38 -11.68 1.24
N HIS A 16 -0.39 -11.01 0.09
CA HIS A 16 -0.90 -9.64 -0.09
C HIS A 16 -2.35 -9.60 -0.61
N GLN A 17 -2.98 -10.75 -0.84
CA GLN A 17 -4.38 -10.82 -1.24
C GLN A 17 -5.29 -10.67 0.00
N ILE A 18 -5.33 -9.48 0.53
CA ILE A 18 -6.10 -9.14 1.73
C ILE A 18 -7.50 -8.63 1.40
N ASN A 19 -8.37 -8.66 2.41
CA ASN A 19 -9.71 -8.09 2.36
C ASN A 19 -9.87 -7.07 3.49
N TYR A 20 -9.89 -5.80 3.14
CA TYR A 20 -10.07 -4.66 4.05
C TYR A 20 -11.50 -4.07 4.01
N GLY A 21 -12.50 -4.88 3.61
CA GLY A 21 -13.87 -4.48 3.29
C GLY A 21 -14.18 -4.63 1.81
N ALA A 22 -13.14 -4.69 0.96
CA ALA A 22 -13.17 -5.14 -0.43
C ALA A 22 -11.88 -5.93 -0.70
N PRO A 23 -11.95 -7.10 -1.37
CA PRO A 23 -10.76 -7.84 -1.73
C PRO A 23 -9.88 -7.03 -2.70
N VAL A 24 -8.55 -7.00 -2.47
CA VAL A 24 -7.59 -6.28 -3.33
C VAL A 24 -7.70 -6.73 -4.80
N ASP A 25 -7.86 -8.02 -5.03
CA ASP A 25 -8.00 -8.58 -6.37
C ASP A 25 -9.27 -8.10 -7.10
N GLN A 26 -10.33 -7.78 -6.37
CA GLN A 26 -11.55 -7.21 -6.95
C GLN A 26 -11.27 -5.83 -7.57
N SER A 27 -10.51 -4.99 -6.87
CA SER A 27 -10.12 -3.66 -7.38
C SER A 27 -9.31 -3.77 -8.67
N ILE A 28 -8.40 -4.75 -8.75
CA ILE A 28 -7.63 -5.03 -9.97
C ILE A 28 -8.57 -5.48 -11.10
N LYS A 29 -9.46 -6.43 -10.83
CA LYS A 29 -10.40 -6.98 -11.83
C LYS A 29 -11.38 -5.92 -12.36
N LEU A 30 -11.78 -4.94 -11.53
CA LEU A 30 -12.62 -3.81 -11.96
C LEU A 30 -11.97 -2.96 -13.07
N SER A 31 -10.64 -2.92 -13.14
CA SER A 31 -9.93 -2.25 -14.24
C SER A 31 -9.93 -3.06 -15.55
N GLY A 32 -10.40 -4.31 -15.51
CA GLY A 32 -10.31 -5.27 -16.62
C GLY A 32 -9.01 -6.09 -16.62
N ALA A 33 -8.12 -5.86 -15.66
CA ALA A 33 -6.88 -6.63 -15.54
C ALA A 33 -7.12 -8.01 -14.91
N LYS A 34 -6.20 -8.94 -15.18
CA LYS A 34 -6.16 -10.27 -14.59
C LYS A 34 -5.17 -10.28 -13.44
N VAL A 35 -5.53 -10.89 -12.32
CA VAL A 35 -4.62 -11.08 -11.20
C VAL A 35 -3.83 -12.37 -11.39
N GLN A 36 -2.52 -12.27 -11.31
CA GLN A 36 -1.61 -13.40 -11.26
C GLN A 36 -1.02 -13.47 -9.85
N LEU A 37 -1.53 -14.41 -9.05
CA LEU A 37 -0.98 -14.67 -7.73
C LEU A 37 0.32 -15.44 -7.84
N ILE A 38 1.30 -15.09 -7.02
CA ILE A 38 2.60 -15.75 -6.92
C ILE A 38 2.88 -16.20 -5.50
N GLY A 39 3.70 -17.25 -5.38
CA GLY A 39 3.98 -17.85 -4.09
C GLY A 39 2.82 -18.68 -3.55
N SER A 40 2.77 -18.77 -2.23
CA SER A 40 1.71 -19.44 -1.47
C SER A 40 1.23 -18.51 -0.36
N ALA A 41 0.25 -18.96 0.43
CA ALA A 41 -0.19 -18.20 1.62
C ALA A 41 0.89 -18.10 2.72
N ALA A 42 1.95 -18.92 2.65
CA ALA A 42 2.99 -19.01 3.67
C ALA A 42 4.36 -18.49 3.22
N GLN A 43 4.60 -18.35 1.92
CA GLN A 43 5.90 -17.90 1.40
C GLN A 43 5.86 -17.47 -0.06
N CYS A 44 6.72 -16.52 -0.39
CA CYS A 44 7.01 -16.12 -1.76
C CYS A 44 8.51 -15.96 -1.95
N GLU A 45 9.06 -16.68 -2.92
CA GLU A 45 10.49 -16.69 -3.25
C GLU A 45 10.76 -15.95 -4.56
N THR A 46 11.99 -15.51 -4.77
CA THR A 46 12.39 -14.74 -5.96
C THR A 46 12.06 -15.44 -7.28
N TYR A 47 12.17 -16.77 -7.33
CA TYR A 47 11.86 -17.53 -8.54
C TYR A 47 10.36 -17.52 -8.88
N HIS A 48 9.46 -17.40 -7.88
CA HIS A 48 8.03 -17.24 -8.13
C HIS A 48 7.75 -15.95 -8.89
N LEU A 49 8.39 -14.85 -8.47
CA LEU A 49 8.26 -13.57 -9.14
C LEU A 49 8.90 -13.60 -10.53
N ARG A 50 10.18 -14.01 -10.64
CA ARG A 50 10.90 -14.04 -11.93
C ARG A 50 10.17 -14.85 -12.99
N ASN A 51 9.63 -16.02 -12.65
CA ASN A 51 8.91 -16.88 -13.58
C ASN A 51 7.52 -16.36 -13.96
N SER A 52 6.98 -15.38 -13.23
CA SER A 52 5.68 -14.78 -13.51
C SER A 52 5.74 -13.53 -14.38
N LEU A 53 6.94 -12.94 -14.55
CA LEU A 53 7.13 -11.69 -15.28
C LEU A 53 7.29 -11.94 -16.79
N ASP A 54 6.19 -12.33 -17.43
CA ASP A 54 6.10 -12.50 -18.88
C ASP A 54 5.69 -11.18 -19.60
N GLN A 55 5.60 -11.26 -20.94
CA GLN A 55 5.24 -10.11 -21.77
C GLN A 55 3.83 -9.56 -21.53
N ASP A 56 2.94 -10.33 -20.91
CA ASP A 56 1.55 -9.93 -20.63
C ASP A 56 1.42 -9.12 -19.33
N VAL A 57 2.48 -9.02 -18.54
CA VAL A 57 2.47 -8.33 -17.26
C VAL A 57 2.48 -6.81 -17.45
N ILE A 58 1.49 -6.13 -16.84
CA ILE A 58 1.35 -4.67 -16.84
C ILE A 58 2.17 -4.05 -15.72
N CYS A 59 2.02 -4.60 -14.50
CA CYS A 59 2.71 -4.11 -13.30
C CYS A 59 2.75 -5.18 -12.21
N GLY A 60 3.65 -5.01 -11.26
CA GLY A 60 3.58 -5.63 -9.96
C GLY A 60 2.77 -4.76 -9.00
N LEU A 61 1.91 -5.38 -8.18
CA LEU A 61 1.26 -4.71 -7.06
C LEU A 61 1.84 -5.25 -5.76
N TYR A 62 2.28 -4.35 -4.90
CA TYR A 62 2.76 -4.65 -3.56
C TYR A 62 1.86 -3.98 -2.53
N VAL A 63 1.38 -4.71 -1.54
CA VAL A 63 0.51 -4.16 -0.48
C VAL A 63 1.29 -4.09 0.82
N ILE A 64 1.36 -2.92 1.41
CA ILE A 64 1.91 -2.70 2.74
C ILE A 64 0.73 -2.46 3.68
N SER A 65 0.51 -3.40 4.59
CA SER A 65 -0.58 -3.35 5.55
C SER A 65 -0.33 -4.33 6.69
N HIS A 66 -0.84 -4.03 7.87
CA HIS A 66 -0.86 -4.96 9.00
C HIS A 66 -1.70 -6.22 8.74
N HIS A 67 -2.51 -6.24 7.69
CA HIS A 67 -3.29 -7.41 7.27
C HIS A 67 -2.51 -8.37 6.37
N THR A 68 -1.37 -7.96 5.81
CA THR A 68 -0.57 -8.82 4.93
C THR A 68 0.26 -9.82 5.73
N VAL A 69 0.55 -10.97 5.14
CA VAL A 69 1.59 -11.86 5.63
C VAL A 69 2.95 -11.16 5.47
N ARG A 70 3.78 -11.21 6.51
CA ARG A 70 5.09 -10.52 6.52
C ARG A 70 6.25 -11.49 6.49
N GLU A 71 6.07 -12.66 7.08
CA GLU A 71 7.11 -13.68 7.15
C GLU A 71 7.19 -14.45 5.84
N ASN A 72 8.41 -14.68 5.38
CA ASN A 72 8.71 -15.47 4.17
C ASN A 72 8.13 -14.90 2.87
N GLU A 73 7.79 -13.62 2.82
CA GLU A 73 7.39 -12.89 1.62
C GLU A 73 8.59 -12.11 1.05
N LEU A 74 8.53 -11.78 -0.24
CA LEU A 74 9.56 -10.93 -0.84
C LEU A 74 9.47 -9.52 -0.25
N PRO A 75 10.56 -8.98 0.29
CA PRO A 75 10.58 -7.59 0.73
C PRO A 75 10.43 -6.64 -0.46
N LEU A 76 9.93 -5.42 -0.20
CA LEU A 76 9.57 -4.45 -1.23
C LEU A 76 10.73 -4.10 -2.16
N ASP A 77 11.92 -3.86 -1.63
CA ASP A 77 13.11 -3.50 -2.40
C ASP A 77 13.50 -4.61 -3.38
N LEU A 78 13.46 -5.86 -2.95
CA LEU A 78 13.76 -7.01 -3.79
C LEU A 78 12.67 -7.22 -4.85
N PHE A 79 11.39 -7.06 -4.47
CA PHE A 79 10.26 -7.14 -5.40
C PHE A 79 10.36 -6.07 -6.49
N VAL A 80 10.66 -4.82 -6.12
CA VAL A 80 10.84 -3.71 -7.06
C VAL A 80 12.02 -3.97 -8.01
N ASN A 81 13.17 -4.38 -7.46
CA ASN A 81 14.36 -4.64 -8.26
C ASN A 81 14.11 -5.71 -9.32
N ILE A 82 13.50 -6.84 -8.93
CA ILE A 82 13.19 -7.92 -9.87
C ILE A 82 12.18 -7.47 -10.94
N CYS A 83 11.13 -6.74 -10.57
CA CYS A 83 10.19 -6.19 -11.55
C CYS A 83 10.88 -5.25 -12.54
N HIS A 84 11.76 -4.37 -12.06
CA HIS A 84 12.48 -3.43 -12.91
C HIS A 84 13.49 -4.10 -13.85
N GLU A 85 14.14 -5.19 -13.43
CA GLU A 85 14.98 -6.02 -14.33
C GLU A 85 14.20 -6.51 -15.56
N HIS A 86 12.89 -6.70 -15.42
CA HIS A 86 11.97 -7.10 -16.48
C HIS A 86 11.18 -5.96 -17.12
N ASN A 87 11.53 -4.68 -16.83
CA ASN A 87 10.82 -3.49 -17.28
C ASN A 87 9.34 -3.45 -16.88
N VAL A 88 9.00 -4.03 -15.74
CA VAL A 88 7.66 -4.04 -15.16
C VAL A 88 7.59 -2.99 -14.04
N PRO A 89 6.69 -2.00 -14.13
CA PRO A 89 6.52 -1.00 -13.08
C PRO A 89 5.87 -1.61 -11.84
N VAL A 90 6.14 -1.00 -10.68
CA VAL A 90 5.57 -1.43 -9.39
C VAL A 90 4.67 -0.36 -8.81
N ILE A 91 3.46 -0.77 -8.46
CA ILE A 91 2.49 0.02 -7.69
C ILE A 91 2.51 -0.49 -6.25
N VAL A 92 2.62 0.42 -5.29
CA VAL A 92 2.53 0.09 -3.86
C VAL A 92 1.22 0.64 -3.31
N ASP A 93 0.40 -0.22 -2.73
CA ASP A 93 -0.75 0.18 -1.91
C ASP A 93 -0.29 0.28 -0.45
N MET A 94 -0.19 1.49 0.03
CA MET A 94 0.23 1.84 1.39
C MET A 94 -0.82 2.77 2.02
N ALA A 95 -2.04 2.27 2.10
CA ALA A 95 -3.20 3.09 2.43
C ALA A 95 -3.22 3.63 3.86
N SER A 96 -2.63 2.93 4.83
CA SER A 96 -2.78 3.23 6.26
C SER A 96 -1.49 3.42 7.05
N GLU A 97 -0.36 3.16 6.47
CA GLU A 97 0.93 3.18 7.16
C GLU A 97 1.48 4.61 7.30
N TYR A 98 2.18 4.85 8.42
CA TYR A 98 2.62 6.19 8.83
C TYR A 98 3.92 6.63 8.14
N ASP A 99 3.96 6.61 6.80
CA ASP A 99 5.06 7.10 5.98
C ASP A 99 4.56 7.54 4.60
N LEU A 100 5.17 8.56 4.01
CA LEU A 100 4.88 9.04 2.65
C LEU A 100 6.04 8.83 1.68
N THR A 101 7.20 8.39 2.12
CA THR A 101 8.41 8.46 1.31
C THR A 101 9.12 7.13 1.09
N HIS A 102 9.01 6.20 2.01
CA HIS A 102 9.79 4.97 2.01
C HIS A 102 9.62 4.13 0.74
N PRO A 103 8.41 3.82 0.25
CA PRO A 103 8.28 3.02 -0.97
C PRO A 103 8.87 3.69 -2.20
N ILE A 104 8.76 5.03 -2.30
CA ILE A 104 9.36 5.79 -3.41
C ILE A 104 10.89 5.72 -3.36
N LYS A 105 11.48 5.81 -2.16
CA LYS A 105 12.93 5.66 -1.98
C LYS A 105 13.43 4.28 -2.36
N LEU A 106 12.61 3.24 -2.16
CA LEU A 106 12.89 1.87 -2.59
C LEU A 106 12.60 1.62 -4.07
N GLY A 107 12.16 2.64 -4.82
CA GLY A 107 12.02 2.57 -6.28
C GLY A 107 10.59 2.32 -6.77
N ALA A 108 9.58 2.30 -5.91
CA ALA A 108 8.19 2.18 -6.36
C ALA A 108 7.84 3.24 -7.42
N ASP A 109 7.13 2.83 -8.45
CA ASP A 109 6.75 3.72 -9.56
C ASP A 109 5.52 4.57 -9.23
N LEU A 110 4.57 4.00 -8.49
CA LEU A 110 3.39 4.64 -7.93
C LEU A 110 3.15 4.14 -6.51
N VAL A 111 2.66 5.03 -5.65
CA VAL A 111 2.21 4.70 -4.30
C VAL A 111 0.83 5.28 -4.08
N ILE A 112 -0.04 4.51 -3.44
CA ILE A 112 -1.42 4.88 -3.11
C ILE A 112 -1.54 5.05 -1.60
N TYR A 113 -2.09 6.18 -1.17
CA TYR A 113 -2.34 6.52 0.23
C TYR A 113 -3.80 6.86 0.46
N SER A 114 -4.32 6.59 1.66
CA SER A 114 -5.63 7.06 2.10
C SER A 114 -5.51 8.41 2.82
N GLY A 115 -6.26 9.39 2.34
CA GLY A 115 -6.25 10.72 2.95
C GLY A 115 -6.92 10.81 4.34
N HIS A 116 -7.79 9.84 4.67
CA HIS A 116 -8.58 9.84 5.92
C HIS A 116 -8.04 8.92 7.01
N LYS A 117 -6.93 8.22 6.77
CA LYS A 117 -6.28 7.36 7.77
C LYS A 117 -5.20 8.15 8.52
N PHE A 118 -3.95 7.76 8.43
CA PHE A 118 -2.84 8.41 9.15
C PHE A 118 -2.67 9.92 8.85
N LEU A 119 -3.10 10.37 7.66
CA LEU A 119 -3.11 11.79 7.31
C LEU A 119 -4.20 12.59 8.03
N SER A 120 -5.21 11.90 8.60
CA SER A 120 -6.34 12.51 9.34
C SER A 120 -7.14 13.53 8.53
N GLY A 121 -7.15 13.40 7.22
CA GLY A 121 -7.90 14.24 6.29
C GLY A 121 -9.30 13.69 5.99
N VAL A 122 -9.90 14.22 4.94
CA VAL A 122 -11.19 13.77 4.41
C VAL A 122 -11.04 12.47 3.62
N THR A 123 -12.14 11.75 3.42
CA THR A 123 -12.17 10.54 2.58
C THR A 123 -11.70 10.86 1.17
N SER A 124 -10.51 10.39 0.85
CA SER A 124 -9.84 10.60 -0.43
C SER A 124 -8.73 9.58 -0.62
N GLY A 125 -8.31 9.37 -1.87
CA GLY A 125 -7.11 8.64 -2.24
C GLY A 125 -6.07 9.60 -2.79
N ILE A 126 -4.82 9.44 -2.39
CA ILE A 126 -3.68 10.19 -2.91
C ILE A 126 -2.79 9.21 -3.66
N VAL A 127 -2.41 9.56 -4.88
CA VAL A 127 -1.47 8.78 -5.69
C VAL A 127 -0.24 9.64 -5.96
N ALA A 128 0.92 9.13 -5.58
CA ALA A 128 2.21 9.77 -5.81
C ALA A 128 3.13 8.85 -6.63
N GLY A 129 4.11 9.42 -7.34
CA GLY A 129 5.11 8.63 -8.07
C GLY A 129 5.57 9.28 -9.37
N LYS A 130 6.02 8.45 -10.32
CA LYS A 130 6.61 8.89 -11.58
C LYS A 130 5.60 9.65 -12.45
N LYS A 131 5.99 10.83 -12.91
CA LYS A 131 5.14 11.77 -13.67
C LYS A 131 4.39 11.13 -14.83
N GLN A 132 5.02 10.22 -15.56
CA GLN A 132 4.40 9.53 -16.70
C GLN A 132 3.18 8.71 -16.28
N TYR A 133 3.26 7.97 -15.16
CA TYR A 133 2.16 7.17 -14.63
C TYR A 133 1.08 8.04 -14.00
N ILE A 134 1.45 9.11 -13.28
CA ILE A 134 0.49 10.08 -12.73
C ILE A 134 -0.36 10.72 -13.82
N LYS A 135 0.22 11.03 -15.00
CA LYS A 135 -0.55 11.50 -16.14
C LYS A 135 -1.61 10.48 -16.60
N ASN A 136 -1.24 9.20 -16.64
CA ASN A 136 -2.14 8.12 -17.03
C ASN A 136 -3.27 7.94 -15.99
N VAL A 137 -2.93 7.98 -14.69
CA VAL A 137 -3.93 7.96 -13.61
C VAL A 137 -4.90 9.13 -13.76
N HIS A 138 -4.40 10.36 -13.99
CA HIS A 138 -5.24 11.55 -14.18
C HIS A 138 -6.20 11.41 -15.36
N LEU A 139 -5.78 10.78 -16.45
CA LEU A 139 -6.64 10.53 -17.62
C LEU A 139 -7.84 9.63 -17.28
N GLN A 140 -7.75 8.76 -16.28
CA GLN A 140 -8.86 7.90 -15.85
C GLN A 140 -10.04 8.68 -15.27
N ASN A 141 -9.86 9.95 -14.90
CA ASN A 141 -10.96 10.86 -14.54
C ASN A 141 -11.94 11.12 -15.73
N ARG A 142 -11.52 10.80 -16.94
CA ARG A 142 -12.36 10.85 -18.16
C ARG A 142 -12.86 9.47 -18.60
N GLY A 143 -12.45 8.42 -17.90
CA GLY A 143 -12.81 7.02 -18.13
C GLY A 143 -13.44 6.39 -16.89
N ILE A 144 -12.95 5.26 -16.48
CA ILE A 144 -13.48 4.47 -15.36
C ILE A 144 -13.50 5.24 -14.03
N GLY A 145 -12.50 6.09 -13.79
CA GLY A 145 -12.41 6.92 -12.58
C GLY A 145 -13.44 8.06 -12.51
N ARG A 146 -14.19 8.31 -13.60
CA ARG A 146 -15.16 9.42 -13.62
C ARG A 146 -16.24 9.30 -12.55
N HIS A 147 -16.67 8.11 -12.25
CA HIS A 147 -17.70 7.84 -11.23
C HIS A 147 -17.16 7.89 -9.81
N MET A 148 -15.83 7.80 -9.66
CA MET A 148 -15.11 7.77 -8.36
C MET A 148 -14.33 9.07 -8.11
N LYS A 149 -14.58 10.13 -8.86
CA LYS A 149 -13.86 11.39 -8.72
C LYS A 149 -14.08 12.02 -7.34
N VAL A 150 -13.03 12.57 -6.78
CA VAL A 150 -13.08 13.38 -5.57
C VAL A 150 -13.56 14.81 -5.93
N GLY A 151 -14.44 15.38 -5.12
CA GLY A 151 -14.91 16.77 -5.25
C GLY A 151 -13.85 17.78 -4.87
N LYS A 152 -14.11 19.06 -5.12
CA LYS A 152 -13.16 20.15 -4.78
C LYS A 152 -12.90 20.24 -3.28
N GLU A 153 -13.91 19.95 -2.46
CA GLU A 153 -13.86 19.93 -1.02
C GLU A 153 -12.89 18.82 -0.52
N GLY A 154 -13.00 17.64 -1.14
CA GLY A 154 -12.08 16.53 -0.86
C GLY A 154 -10.64 16.82 -1.29
N ILE A 155 -10.45 17.52 -2.42
CA ILE A 155 -9.12 17.94 -2.87
C ILE A 155 -8.53 18.96 -1.88
N ALA A 156 -9.29 19.97 -1.50
CA ALA A 156 -8.83 20.98 -0.53
C ALA A 156 -8.50 20.34 0.82
N GLY A 157 -9.37 19.44 1.32
CA GLY A 157 -9.13 18.71 2.56
C GLY A 157 -7.90 17.79 2.50
N ALA A 158 -7.64 17.14 1.37
CA ALA A 158 -6.43 16.32 1.19
C ALA A 158 -5.16 17.18 1.16
N ILE A 159 -5.19 18.36 0.51
CA ILE A 159 -4.07 19.31 0.50
C ILE A 159 -3.79 19.78 1.93
N SER A 160 -4.82 20.21 2.67
CA SER A 160 -4.67 20.66 4.05
C SER A 160 -4.11 19.55 4.96
N ALA A 161 -4.56 18.29 4.78
CA ALA A 161 -4.04 17.15 5.52
C ALA A 161 -2.54 16.91 5.24
N LEU A 162 -2.11 17.03 3.98
CA LEU A 162 -0.69 16.94 3.63
C LEU A 162 0.14 18.08 4.21
N GLU A 163 -0.38 19.33 4.20
CA GLU A 163 0.29 20.48 4.83
C GLU A 163 0.43 20.27 6.34
N CYS A 164 -0.63 19.80 7.00
CA CYS A 164 -0.57 19.44 8.42
C CYS A 164 0.42 18.33 8.71
N TRP A 165 0.49 17.30 7.85
CA TRP A 165 1.46 16.23 7.95
C TRP A 165 2.90 16.75 7.87
N MET A 166 3.19 17.63 6.93
CA MET A 166 4.54 18.17 6.73
C MET A 166 5.03 19.07 7.87
N THR A 167 4.10 19.64 8.64
CA THR A 167 4.40 20.51 9.78
C THR A 167 4.26 19.82 11.13
N ARG A 168 3.79 18.57 11.15
CA ARG A 168 3.57 17.77 12.37
C ARG A 168 4.92 17.41 13.01
N ASP A 169 4.99 17.51 14.32
CA ASP A 169 6.08 16.92 15.10
C ASP A 169 5.86 15.40 15.23
N HIS A 170 6.42 14.64 14.28
CA HIS A 170 6.27 13.18 14.20
C HIS A 170 6.92 12.47 15.38
N GLU A 171 8.00 13.02 15.91
CA GLU A 171 8.69 12.44 17.07
C GLU A 171 7.85 12.59 18.35
N PHE A 172 7.24 13.75 18.53
CA PHE A 172 6.30 13.98 19.63
C PHE A 172 5.12 13.02 19.57
N GLU A 173 4.49 12.84 18.40
CA GLU A 173 3.36 11.90 18.24
C GLU A 173 3.78 10.44 18.52
N LYS A 174 4.92 10.00 18.00
CA LYS A 174 5.47 8.67 18.27
C LYS A 174 5.74 8.46 19.77
N ASN A 175 6.32 9.43 20.44
CA ASN A 175 6.57 9.36 21.88
C ASN A 175 5.26 9.26 22.67
N LYS A 176 4.23 10.03 22.28
CA LYS A 176 2.91 9.99 22.90
C LYS A 176 2.26 8.60 22.75
N GLU A 177 2.30 8.02 21.55
CA GLU A 177 1.78 6.66 21.30
C GLU A 177 2.53 5.61 22.14
N THR A 178 3.86 5.70 22.19
CA THR A 178 4.69 4.83 23.03
C THR A 178 4.29 4.91 24.51
N GLN A 179 3.99 6.11 25.02
CA GLN A 179 3.53 6.27 26.42
C GLN A 179 2.16 5.63 26.64
N ILE A 180 1.25 5.75 25.68
CA ILE A 180 -0.06 5.12 25.76
C ILE A 180 0.06 3.59 25.80
N ILE A 181 0.87 3.01 24.92
CA ILE A 181 1.11 1.55 24.89
C ILE A 181 1.72 1.06 26.19
N LYS A 182 2.74 1.77 26.72
CA LYS A 182 3.33 1.44 28.02
C LYS A 182 2.30 1.50 29.14
N LYS A 183 1.41 2.49 29.12
CA LYS A 183 0.34 2.58 30.09
C LYS A 183 -0.60 1.38 29.98
N TRP A 184 -1.07 1.04 28.79
CA TRP A 184 -1.97 -0.11 28.57
C TRP A 184 -1.31 -1.42 29.04
N LYS A 185 -0.04 -1.62 28.72
CA LYS A 185 0.73 -2.78 29.15
C LYS A 185 0.76 -2.90 30.68
N ASN A 186 1.00 -1.78 31.38
CA ASN A 186 0.98 -1.75 32.83
C ASN A 186 -0.42 -2.00 33.42
N ASP A 187 -1.45 -1.38 32.83
CA ASP A 187 -2.83 -1.53 33.30
C ASP A 187 -3.35 -2.97 33.12
N LEU A 188 -2.83 -3.70 32.14
CA LEU A 188 -3.20 -5.08 31.82
C LEU A 188 -2.34 -6.13 32.52
N PHE A 189 -1.18 -5.74 33.09
CA PHE A 189 -0.18 -6.67 33.63
C PHE A 189 -0.71 -7.58 34.73
N ASP A 190 -1.57 -7.06 35.62
CA ASP A 190 -2.10 -7.79 36.76
C ASP A 190 -3.40 -8.58 36.43
N LEU A 191 -3.87 -8.52 35.18
CA LEU A 191 -5.08 -9.22 34.78
C LEU A 191 -4.82 -10.70 34.46
N LYS A 192 -5.49 -11.57 35.20
CA LYS A 192 -5.34 -13.02 35.08
C LYS A 192 -5.79 -13.52 33.70
N GLY A 193 -4.91 -14.25 33.02
CA GLY A 193 -5.20 -14.83 31.71
C GLY A 193 -4.97 -13.88 30.51
N ILE A 194 -4.31 -12.74 30.74
CA ILE A 194 -3.88 -11.82 29.70
C ILE A 194 -2.36 -11.80 29.66
N GLU A 195 -1.81 -11.99 28.46
CA GLU A 195 -0.39 -11.76 28.15
C GLU A 195 -0.31 -10.60 27.16
N THR A 196 0.62 -9.69 27.39
CA THR A 196 0.86 -8.54 26.53
C THR A 196 2.28 -8.59 25.98
N SER A 197 2.42 -8.35 24.68
CA SER A 197 3.72 -8.17 24.02
C SER A 197 3.73 -6.84 23.28
N GLU A 198 4.91 -6.29 23.10
CA GLU A 198 5.13 -5.03 22.39
C GLU A 198 5.89 -5.34 21.10
N HIS A 199 5.39 -4.85 19.99
CA HIS A 199 5.98 -5.03 18.67
C HIS A 199 6.13 -3.68 17.99
N GLU A 200 6.94 -3.64 16.96
CA GLU A 200 7.03 -2.49 16.06
C GLU A 200 6.41 -2.87 14.71
N ASP A 201 5.70 -1.94 14.10
CA ASP A 201 5.32 -2.07 12.70
C ASP A 201 6.56 -1.91 11.81
N TRP A 202 6.38 -2.05 10.51
CA TRP A 202 7.49 -1.91 9.56
C TRP A 202 8.03 -0.47 9.43
N THR A 203 7.33 0.54 9.95
CA THR A 203 7.80 1.93 10.06
C THR A 203 8.53 2.21 11.36
N GLY A 204 8.64 1.20 12.26
CA GLY A 204 9.23 1.32 13.59
C GLY A 204 8.31 2.04 14.59
N ASN A 205 7.00 2.08 14.33
CA ASN A 205 6.03 2.55 15.32
C ASN A 205 5.63 1.39 16.23
N PRO A 206 5.45 1.65 17.54
CA PRO A 206 5.01 0.63 18.48
C PRO A 206 3.56 0.26 18.25
N ILE A 207 3.26 -1.04 18.34
CA ILE A 207 1.93 -1.64 18.24
C ILE A 207 1.70 -2.68 19.33
#